data_0418d36f22ba927182ddfca65eb6814c
#
_entry.id   0418d36f22ba927182ddfca65eb6814c
#
_cell.length_a   1.000
_cell.length_b   1.000
_cell.length_c   1.000
_cell.angle_alpha   90.00
_cell.angle_beta   90.00
_cell.angle_gamma   90.00
#
_symmetry.space_group_name_H-M   'P 1'
#
loop_
_entity.id
_entity.type
_entity.pdbx_description
1 polymer ?
#
loop_
_entity_poly.entity_id
_entity_poly.type
_entity_poly.pdbx_seq_one_letter_code
_entity_poly.pdbx_strand_id
1 'polypeptide(L)'
;MDVAIIGIGLHRFGRSPELSGMQQGASAVRAALADAGMAWKDMQFAYGGSQDGGNADALVNELGLTGLQFTNIWNGCATGGSSLHAAYTAIKSGEYDMGVVVGFDKHPRGAFNP
;
A
#
# COMPACT_ATOMS: atom_id res chain seq x y z
N MET A 1 -20.49 -11.37 6.90
CA MET A 1 -19.32 -11.63 6.04
C MET A 1 -18.04 -11.23 6.78
N ASP A 2 -17.10 -12.13 6.83
CA ASP A 2 -15.80 -11.86 7.41
C ASP A 2 -14.85 -11.32 6.35
N VAL A 3 -13.93 -10.47 6.78
CA VAL A 3 -12.84 -9.97 5.93
C VAL A 3 -11.56 -10.65 6.36
N ALA A 4 -10.82 -11.18 5.40
CA ALA A 4 -9.59 -11.91 5.66
C ALA A 4 -8.38 -11.17 5.10
N ILE A 5 -7.26 -11.25 5.80
CA ILE A 5 -5.96 -10.84 5.27
C ILE A 5 -5.33 -12.11 4.70
N ILE A 6 -5.15 -12.16 3.39
CA ILE A 6 -4.69 -13.38 2.70
C ILE A 6 -3.21 -13.33 2.33
N GLY A 7 -2.56 -12.18 2.49
CA GLY A 7 -1.13 -12.05 2.23
C GLY A 7 -0.58 -10.81 2.87
N ILE A 8 0.67 -10.90 3.31
CA ILE A 8 1.39 -9.78 3.90
C ILE A 8 2.75 -9.64 3.25
N GLY A 9 3.23 -8.41 3.18
CA GLY A 9 4.55 -8.11 2.64
C GLY A 9 5.16 -6.92 3.34
N LEU A 10 6.46 -6.96 3.50
CA LEU A 10 7.20 -5.91 4.17
C LEU A 10 8.53 -5.72 3.43
N HIS A 11 8.84 -4.48 3.05
CA HIS A 11 10.18 -4.16 2.60
C HIS A 11 11.14 -4.30 3.79
N ARG A 12 12.34 -4.80 3.53
CA ARG A 12 13.35 -5.00 4.57
C ARG A 12 13.53 -3.72 5.39
N PHE A 13 13.46 -3.85 6.70
CA PHE A 13 13.64 -2.73 7.62
C PHE A 13 15.08 -2.26 7.60
N GLY A 14 15.29 -0.96 7.53
CA GLY A 14 16.62 -0.36 7.50
C GLY A 14 16.75 0.68 6.41
N ARG A 15 17.97 1.16 6.22
CA ARG A 15 18.25 2.14 5.18
C ARG A 15 18.43 1.46 3.83
N SER A 16 17.83 2.04 2.81
CA SER A 16 17.95 1.58 1.42
C SER A 16 18.18 2.80 0.53
N PRO A 17 19.38 3.39 0.57
CA PRO A 17 19.64 4.62 -0.18
C PRO A 17 19.51 4.46 -1.69
N GLU A 18 19.65 3.25 -2.19
CA GLU A 18 19.53 2.93 -3.62
C GLU A 18 18.09 2.86 -4.12
N LEU A 19 17.09 2.85 -3.21
CA LEU A 19 15.68 2.74 -3.58
C LEU A 19 14.92 4.00 -3.21
N SER A 20 13.99 4.41 -4.06
CA SER A 20 13.03 5.45 -3.74
C SER A 20 11.95 4.91 -2.77
N GLY A 21 11.20 5.81 -2.14
CA GLY A 21 10.04 5.42 -1.35
C GLY A 21 9.03 4.65 -2.17
N MET A 22 8.79 5.08 -3.42
CA MET A 22 7.91 4.36 -4.35
C MET A 22 8.38 2.92 -4.60
N GLN A 23 9.67 2.73 -4.81
CA GLN A 23 10.22 1.40 -5.03
C GLN A 23 10.09 0.53 -3.80
N GLN A 24 10.25 1.10 -2.61
CA GLN A 24 10.05 0.38 -1.36
C GLN A 24 8.58 -0.04 -1.19
N GLY A 25 7.66 0.88 -1.48
CA GLY A 25 6.22 0.57 -1.43
C GLY A 25 5.84 -0.52 -2.41
N ALA A 26 6.32 -0.41 -3.64
CA ALA A 26 6.05 -1.43 -4.66
C ALA A 26 6.63 -2.80 -4.27
N SER A 27 7.81 -2.83 -3.66
CA SER A 27 8.43 -4.06 -3.16
C SER A 27 7.53 -4.74 -2.12
N ALA A 28 6.99 -3.97 -1.18
CA ALA A 28 6.09 -4.50 -0.17
C ALA A 28 4.80 -5.05 -0.79
N VAL A 29 4.23 -4.35 -1.76
CA VAL A 29 3.04 -4.82 -2.47
C VAL A 29 3.32 -6.13 -3.21
N ARG A 30 4.44 -6.21 -3.92
CA ARG A 30 4.81 -7.45 -4.63
C ARG A 30 4.98 -8.61 -3.68
N ALA A 31 5.58 -8.37 -2.51
CA ALA A 31 5.75 -9.40 -1.50
C ALA A 31 4.40 -9.89 -0.96
N ALA A 32 3.46 -8.98 -0.71
CA ALA A 32 2.13 -9.33 -0.24
C ALA A 32 1.36 -10.14 -1.29
N LEU A 33 1.45 -9.75 -2.55
CA LEU A 33 0.80 -10.47 -3.66
C LEU A 33 1.38 -11.88 -3.81
N ALA A 34 2.69 -12.01 -3.72
CA ALA A 34 3.35 -13.31 -3.79
C ALA A 34 2.91 -14.21 -2.64
N ASP A 35 2.82 -13.66 -1.42
CA ASP A 35 2.37 -14.40 -0.25
C ASP A 35 0.92 -14.87 -0.42
N ALA A 36 0.07 -14.05 -1.01
CA ALA A 36 -1.33 -14.38 -1.26
C ALA A 36 -1.52 -15.31 -2.46
N GLY A 37 -0.51 -15.46 -3.32
CA GLY A 37 -0.65 -16.21 -4.57
C GLY A 37 -1.52 -15.47 -5.58
N MET A 38 -1.54 -14.15 -5.53
CA MET A 38 -2.39 -13.31 -6.38
C MET A 38 -1.54 -12.41 -7.26
N ALA A 39 -2.14 -11.90 -8.33
CA ALA A 39 -1.51 -10.94 -9.23
C ALA A 39 -2.06 -9.53 -9.02
N TRP A 40 -1.26 -8.52 -9.32
CA TRP A 40 -1.69 -7.12 -9.25
C TRP A 40 -2.95 -6.87 -10.06
N LYS A 41 -3.04 -7.46 -11.23
CA LYS A 41 -4.21 -7.31 -12.12
C LYS A 41 -5.51 -7.84 -11.53
N ASP A 42 -5.44 -8.68 -10.50
CA ASP A 42 -6.62 -9.25 -9.85
C ASP A 42 -7.18 -8.33 -8.77
N MET A 43 -6.44 -7.29 -8.40
CA MET A 43 -6.86 -6.36 -7.36
C MET A 43 -7.89 -5.38 -7.90
N GLN A 44 -8.99 -5.22 -7.18
CA GLN A 44 -10.08 -4.32 -7.56
C GLN A 44 -9.85 -2.91 -7.06
N PHE A 45 -9.12 -2.77 -5.95
CA PHE A 45 -8.79 -1.48 -5.37
C PHE A 45 -7.44 -1.53 -4.68
N ALA A 46 -6.89 -0.36 -4.42
CA ALA A 46 -5.75 -0.21 -3.53
C ALA A 46 -5.93 1.07 -2.72
N TYR A 47 -5.68 0.98 -1.43
CA TYR A 47 -5.69 2.11 -0.52
C TYR A 47 -4.32 2.23 0.13
N GLY A 48 -3.83 3.44 0.22
CA GLY A 48 -2.55 3.61 0.86
C GLY A 48 -2.10 5.05 0.91
N GLY A 49 -0.98 5.26 1.55
CA GLY A 49 -0.44 6.59 1.69
C GLY A 49 0.99 6.62 2.15
N SER A 50 1.53 7.81 2.08
CA SER A 50 2.90 8.13 2.48
C SER A 50 2.96 9.59 2.86
N GLN A 51 3.86 9.94 3.77
CA GLN A 51 4.10 11.33 4.10
C GLN A 51 5.20 11.93 3.21
N ASP A 52 6.32 11.26 3.11
CA ASP A 52 7.50 11.77 2.40
C ASP A 52 7.85 10.96 1.15
N GLY A 53 7.16 9.85 0.92
CA GLY A 53 7.45 8.96 -0.20
C GLY A 53 6.73 9.28 -1.50
N GLY A 54 5.84 10.28 -1.48
CA GLY A 54 5.02 10.65 -2.63
C GLY A 54 3.58 10.14 -2.52
N ASN A 55 2.75 10.44 -3.50
CA ASN A 55 1.36 9.99 -3.51
C ASN A 55 1.31 8.49 -3.81
N ALA A 56 0.56 7.75 -2.99
CA ALA A 56 0.52 6.29 -3.11
C ALA A 56 -0.02 5.81 -4.46
N ASP A 57 -0.96 6.55 -5.07
CA ASP A 57 -1.50 6.18 -6.36
C ASP A 57 -0.46 6.18 -7.48
N ALA A 58 0.67 6.87 -7.29
CA ALA A 58 1.77 6.81 -8.24
C ALA A 58 2.48 5.45 -8.26
N LEU A 59 2.18 4.56 -7.31
CA LEU A 59 2.68 3.19 -7.33
C LEU A 59 2.30 2.44 -8.60
N VAL A 60 1.25 2.88 -9.32
CA VAL A 60 0.89 2.28 -10.60
C VAL A 60 2.01 2.39 -11.64
N ASN A 61 2.93 3.37 -11.49
CA ASN A 61 4.10 3.47 -12.35
C ASN A 61 5.07 2.29 -12.16
N GLU A 62 5.08 1.71 -10.97
CA GLU A 62 5.91 0.56 -10.64
C GLU A 62 5.18 -0.76 -10.85
N LEU A 63 3.88 -0.79 -10.58
CA LEU A 63 3.10 -2.01 -10.52
C LEU A 63 2.30 -2.29 -11.79
N GLY A 64 2.00 -1.25 -12.56
CA GLY A 64 1.25 -1.35 -13.79
C GLY A 64 -0.13 -0.73 -13.73
N LEU A 65 -0.60 -0.26 -14.87
CA LEU A 65 -1.94 0.33 -15.02
C LEU A 65 -2.94 -0.77 -15.31
N THR A 66 -3.86 -1.01 -14.40
CA THR A 66 -4.89 -2.04 -14.54
C THR A 66 -6.30 -1.45 -14.54
N GLY A 67 -6.42 -0.15 -14.25
CA GLY A 67 -7.72 0.48 -14.08
C GLY A 67 -8.30 0.33 -12.68
N LEU A 68 -7.57 -0.26 -11.74
CA LEU A 68 -8.07 -0.39 -10.38
C LEU A 68 -8.24 0.99 -9.73
N GLN A 69 -9.16 1.05 -8.78
CA GLN A 69 -9.41 2.25 -8.00
C GLN A 69 -8.32 2.39 -6.93
N PHE A 70 -7.42 3.34 -7.11
CA PHE A 70 -6.37 3.62 -6.12
C PHE A 70 -6.73 4.91 -5.38
N THR A 71 -6.86 4.81 -4.07
CA THR A 71 -7.22 5.95 -3.22
C THR A 71 -6.06 6.28 -2.29
N ASN A 72 -5.63 7.54 -2.35
CA ASN A 72 -4.64 8.05 -1.42
C ASN A 72 -5.30 8.33 -0.08
N ILE A 73 -4.69 7.81 0.99
CA ILE A 73 -5.15 8.03 2.35
C ILE A 73 -4.02 8.67 3.13
N TRP A 74 -4.36 9.67 3.91
CA TRP A 74 -3.38 10.33 4.74
C TRP A 74 -3.94 10.56 6.14
N ASN A 75 -3.23 10.10 7.14
CA ASN A 75 -3.58 10.30 8.55
C ASN A 75 -2.30 10.29 9.39
N GLY A 76 -1.28 11.02 8.93
CA GLY A 76 -0.01 11.08 9.63
C GLY A 76 0.59 9.70 9.87
N CYS A 77 1.00 9.45 11.10
CA CYS A 77 1.58 8.16 11.48
C CYS A 77 0.58 7.01 11.45
N ALA A 78 -0.71 7.29 11.41
CA ALA A 78 -1.78 6.29 11.41
C ALA A 78 -2.29 5.98 10.00
N THR A 79 -1.59 6.41 8.95
CA THR A 79 -2.02 6.24 7.57
C THR A 79 -2.25 4.78 7.20
N GLY A 80 -1.35 3.88 7.60
CA GLY A 80 -1.50 2.46 7.31
C GLY A 80 -2.73 1.86 7.99
N GLY A 81 -2.96 2.20 9.26
CA GLY A 81 -4.14 1.74 9.98
C GLY A 81 -5.43 2.28 9.38
N SER A 82 -5.45 3.56 9.00
CA SER A 82 -6.60 4.17 8.34
C SER A 82 -6.89 3.52 7.00
N SER A 83 -5.84 3.19 6.23
CA SER A 83 -5.97 2.50 4.94
C SER A 83 -6.55 1.11 5.11
N LEU A 84 -6.10 0.38 6.13
CA LEU A 84 -6.62 -0.95 6.42
C LEU A 84 -8.09 -0.89 6.84
N HIS A 85 -8.45 0.09 7.67
CA HIS A 85 -9.84 0.29 8.08
C HIS A 85 -10.74 0.61 6.89
N ALA A 86 -10.28 1.48 5.98
CA ALA A 86 -11.02 1.82 4.77
C ALA A 86 -11.23 0.58 3.89
N ALA A 87 -10.22 -0.25 3.74
CA ALA A 87 -10.31 -1.49 2.97
C ALA A 87 -11.32 -2.47 3.60
N TYR A 88 -11.27 -2.61 4.92
CA TYR A 88 -12.24 -3.42 5.65
C TYR A 88 -13.67 -2.96 5.34
N THR A 89 -13.91 -1.66 5.42
CA THR A 89 -15.24 -1.09 5.15
C THR A 89 -15.67 -1.33 3.71
N ALA A 90 -14.77 -1.15 2.75
CA ALA A 90 -15.07 -1.34 1.33
C ALA A 90 -15.49 -2.78 1.03
N ILE A 91 -14.83 -3.75 1.65
CA ILE A 91 -15.19 -5.17 1.47
C ILE A 91 -16.49 -5.50 2.23
N LYS A 92 -16.63 -5.01 3.46
CA LYS A 92 -17.84 -5.25 4.26
C LYS A 92 -19.09 -4.68 3.61
N SER A 93 -18.96 -3.55 2.91
CA SER A 93 -20.08 -2.91 2.21
C SER A 93 -20.51 -3.64 0.94
N GLY A 94 -19.71 -4.59 0.47
CA GLY A 94 -19.96 -5.29 -0.78
C GLY A 94 -19.48 -4.55 -2.02
N GLU A 95 -18.83 -3.39 -1.86
CA GLU A 95 -18.32 -2.63 -3.01
C GLU A 95 -17.22 -3.40 -3.74
N TYR A 96 -16.34 -4.04 -2.97
CA TYR A 96 -15.23 -4.81 -3.52
C TYR A 96 -15.10 -6.14 -2.79
N ASP A 97 -14.45 -7.10 -3.46
CA ASP A 97 -14.14 -8.41 -2.90
C ASP A 97 -12.66 -8.55 -2.52
N MET A 98 -11.77 -7.83 -3.21
CA MET A 98 -10.33 -8.02 -3.05
C MET A 98 -9.57 -6.75 -3.38
N GLY A 99 -8.62 -6.41 -2.54
CA GLY A 99 -7.78 -5.23 -2.75
C GLY A 99 -6.48 -5.30 -1.97
N VAL A 100 -5.70 -4.24 -2.09
CA VAL A 100 -4.40 -4.09 -1.45
C VAL A 100 -4.40 -2.86 -0.56
N VAL A 101 -3.75 -2.98 0.58
CA VAL A 101 -3.45 -1.86 1.46
C VAL A 101 -1.93 -1.71 1.53
N VAL A 102 -1.44 -0.51 1.33
CA VAL A 102 -0.01 -0.23 1.38
C VAL A 102 0.27 1.05 2.13
N GLY A 103 1.22 0.99 3.04
CA GLY A 103 1.79 2.17 3.68
C GLY A 103 3.29 2.15 3.45
N PHE A 104 3.85 3.28 3.13
CA PHE A 104 5.29 3.38 2.92
C PHE A 104 5.76 4.78 3.22
N ASP A 105 7.02 4.90 3.56
CA ASP A 105 7.61 6.20 3.72
C ASP A 105 9.12 6.12 3.62
N LYS A 106 9.73 7.24 3.27
CA LYS A 106 11.17 7.36 3.24
C LYS A 106 11.55 8.76 3.67
N HIS A 107 11.91 8.88 4.94
CA HIS A 107 12.31 10.16 5.50
C HIS A 107 13.70 10.57 5.05
N PRO A 108 13.97 11.88 4.93
CA PRO A 108 15.34 12.34 4.80
C PRO A 108 16.14 11.95 6.03
N ARG A 109 17.44 11.92 5.88
CA ARG A 109 18.34 11.64 7.00
C ARG A 109 18.18 12.75 8.05
N GLY A 110 18.04 12.34 9.31
CA GLY A 110 17.93 13.26 10.42
C GLY A 110 16.63 13.10 11.19
N ALA A 111 16.28 14.13 11.95
CA ALA A 111 15.08 14.09 12.78
C ALA A 111 13.81 14.15 11.94
N PHE A 112 12.78 13.51 12.42
CA PHE A 112 11.44 13.60 11.86
C PHE A 112 10.96 15.06 11.92
N ASN A 113 10.46 15.55 10.81
CA ASN A 113 9.97 16.92 10.69
C ASN A 113 8.46 16.87 10.40
N PRO A 114 7.62 17.12 11.42
CA PRO A 114 6.16 17.03 11.26
C PRO A 114 5.56 18.14 10.40
#